data_71588b653a7f2dcdc21fef16deba099c
#
_entry.id   71588b653a7f2dcdc21fef16deba099c
#
_cell.length_a   1.000
_cell.length_b   1.000
_cell.length_c   1.000
_cell.angle_alpha   90.00
_cell.angle_beta   90.00
_cell.angle_gamma   90.00
#
_symmetry.space_group_name_H-M   'P 1'
#
loop_
_entity.id
_entity.type
_entity.pdbx_description
1 polymer ?
#
loop_
_entity_poly.entity_id
_entity_poly.type
_entity_poly.pdbx_seq_one_letter_code
_entity_poly.pdbx_strand_id
1 'polypeptide(L)'
;MKIQLRFPFLSVLTLALALSLPALLTVSADDVPDALRPPKGAGTALVVFEDLQCPQCGRVAPLLDQASRTYKIPLVQHDFPLPMHNWSFGAAVIARYFDTHSKELGNEFRLAVFEHQSEIVSPLAMHAFAEKFASEHKLSLPFAVDNDPKLIALVNADKDLGTSLHIDHTPTIWIVSSKHPEKPFVEVKDTSQLYVMIDAMK
;
A
#
# COMPACT_ATOMS: atom_id res chain seq x y z
N MET A 1 12.36 -93.88 -7.75
CA MET A 1 12.80 -92.95 -6.77
C MET A 1 12.77 -91.56 -7.45
N LYS A 2 11.65 -90.75 -7.26
CA LYS A 2 11.44 -89.49 -7.97
C LYS A 2 11.82 -88.37 -7.00
N ILE A 3 12.86 -87.64 -7.28
CA ILE A 3 13.32 -86.51 -6.50
C ILE A 3 12.56 -85.26 -6.97
N GLN A 4 11.73 -84.68 -6.11
CA GLN A 4 11.04 -83.43 -6.36
C GLN A 4 11.93 -82.27 -5.86
N LEU A 5 12.45 -81.47 -6.80
CA LEU A 5 13.15 -80.24 -6.49
C LEU A 5 12.12 -79.12 -6.23
N ARG A 6 12.06 -78.62 -5.00
CA ARG A 6 11.27 -77.42 -4.62
C ARG A 6 12.15 -76.18 -4.78
N PHE A 7 11.80 -75.29 -5.68
CA PHE A 7 12.38 -73.97 -5.77
C PHE A 7 11.64 -73.00 -4.81
N PRO A 8 12.33 -72.23 -4.00
CA PRO A 8 11.68 -71.21 -3.20
C PRO A 8 11.35 -69.98 -4.08
N PHE A 9 10.10 -69.53 -4.02
CA PHE A 9 9.67 -68.27 -4.61
C PHE A 9 10.31 -67.11 -3.87
N LEU A 10 11.21 -66.37 -4.55
CA LEU A 10 11.77 -65.12 -4.07
C LEU A 10 10.74 -64.01 -4.30
N SER A 11 10.04 -63.58 -3.26
CA SER A 11 9.14 -62.43 -3.31
C SER A 11 9.97 -61.15 -3.41
N VAL A 12 9.99 -60.53 -4.59
CA VAL A 12 10.56 -59.20 -4.82
C VAL A 12 9.58 -58.17 -4.26
N LEU A 13 9.90 -57.62 -3.07
CA LEU A 13 9.16 -56.51 -2.47
C LEU A 13 9.60 -55.22 -3.17
N THR A 14 8.82 -54.73 -4.12
CA THR A 14 9.03 -53.43 -4.76
C THR A 14 8.62 -52.31 -3.81
N LEU A 15 9.61 -51.67 -3.21
CA LEU A 15 9.44 -50.47 -2.40
C LEU A 15 9.16 -49.28 -3.34
N ALA A 16 7.89 -48.89 -3.48
CA ALA A 16 7.50 -47.68 -4.22
C ALA A 16 7.87 -46.47 -3.37
N LEU A 17 8.98 -45.81 -3.71
CA LEU A 17 9.39 -44.51 -3.14
C LEU A 17 8.47 -43.44 -3.74
N ALA A 18 7.43 -43.06 -2.97
CA ALA A 18 6.58 -41.92 -3.31
C ALA A 18 7.39 -40.64 -3.13
N LEU A 19 7.87 -40.06 -4.24
CA LEU A 19 8.39 -38.69 -4.24
C LEU A 19 7.20 -37.74 -4.01
N SER A 20 7.04 -37.29 -2.77
CA SER A 20 6.17 -36.17 -2.45
C SER A 20 6.83 -34.88 -3.00
N LEU A 21 6.43 -34.42 -4.19
CA LEU A 21 6.73 -33.06 -4.63
C LEU A 21 6.08 -32.09 -3.63
N PRO A 22 6.82 -31.08 -3.12
CA PRO A 22 6.18 -30.01 -2.37
C PRO A 22 5.22 -29.30 -3.34
N ALA A 23 3.94 -29.25 -2.99
CA ALA A 23 2.97 -28.42 -3.70
C ALA A 23 3.43 -26.96 -3.55
N LEU A 24 3.93 -26.38 -4.62
CA LEU A 24 4.09 -24.92 -4.72
C LEU A 24 2.68 -24.34 -4.58
N LEU A 25 2.42 -23.69 -3.45
CA LEU A 25 1.23 -22.87 -3.25
C LEU A 25 1.35 -21.70 -4.23
N THR A 26 0.78 -21.84 -5.41
CA THR A 26 0.60 -20.72 -6.32
C THR A 26 -0.56 -19.89 -5.79
N VAL A 27 -0.29 -18.67 -5.37
CA VAL A 27 -1.34 -17.68 -5.09
C VAL A 27 -2.10 -17.49 -6.41
N SER A 28 -3.39 -17.78 -6.41
CA SER A 28 -4.23 -17.51 -7.58
C SER A 28 -4.32 -16.00 -7.79
N ALA A 29 -4.34 -15.54 -9.04
CA ALA A 29 -4.52 -14.12 -9.33
C ALA A 29 -5.83 -13.56 -8.74
N ASP A 30 -6.83 -14.41 -8.53
CA ASP A 30 -8.12 -14.04 -7.92
C ASP A 30 -8.04 -13.82 -6.40
N ASP A 31 -6.99 -14.31 -5.74
CA ASP A 31 -6.79 -14.16 -4.28
C ASP A 31 -6.08 -12.85 -3.88
N VAL A 32 -5.61 -12.06 -4.85
CA VAL A 32 -4.94 -10.78 -4.59
C VAL A 32 -5.98 -9.71 -4.32
N PRO A 33 -5.96 -9.02 -3.15
CA PRO A 33 -6.85 -7.90 -2.88
C PRO A 33 -6.75 -6.81 -3.95
N ASP A 34 -7.86 -6.21 -4.34
CA ASP A 34 -7.87 -5.16 -5.38
C ASP A 34 -6.95 -3.98 -5.05
N ALA A 35 -6.82 -3.64 -3.78
CA ALA A 35 -5.90 -2.60 -3.31
C ALA A 35 -4.42 -2.92 -3.57
N LEU A 36 -4.07 -4.19 -3.73
CA LEU A 36 -2.72 -4.66 -4.05
C LEU A 36 -2.58 -5.01 -5.54
N ARG A 37 -3.39 -4.37 -6.39
CA ARG A 37 -3.29 -4.43 -7.85
C ARG A 37 -2.97 -3.05 -8.41
N PRO A 38 -2.21 -2.97 -9.50
CA PRO A 38 -2.02 -1.69 -10.19
C PRO A 38 -3.36 -1.11 -10.66
N PRO A 39 -3.54 0.20 -10.63
CA PRO A 39 -4.72 0.85 -11.23
C PRO A 39 -4.87 0.48 -12.70
N LYS A 40 -6.11 0.56 -13.20
CA LYS A 40 -6.42 0.24 -14.61
C LYS A 40 -5.52 1.03 -15.57
N GLY A 41 -4.84 0.31 -16.45
CA GLY A 41 -3.93 0.89 -17.44
C GLY A 41 -2.47 1.00 -16.98
N ALA A 42 -2.17 0.72 -15.70
CA ALA A 42 -0.81 0.65 -15.19
C ALA A 42 -0.33 -0.81 -15.07
N GLY A 43 0.90 -1.07 -15.49
CA GLY A 43 1.53 -2.39 -15.30
C GLY A 43 2.14 -2.56 -13.91
N THR A 44 2.55 -1.45 -13.28
CA THR A 44 3.18 -1.38 -11.95
C THR A 44 2.73 -0.11 -11.26
N ALA A 45 2.59 -0.13 -9.93
CA ALA A 45 2.29 1.06 -9.13
C ALA A 45 2.95 0.97 -7.75
N LEU A 46 3.09 2.12 -7.08
CA LEU A 46 3.34 2.22 -5.65
C LEU A 46 2.01 2.36 -4.94
N VAL A 47 1.83 1.62 -3.85
CA VAL A 47 0.68 1.73 -2.95
C VAL A 47 1.23 2.05 -1.56
N VAL A 48 0.71 3.08 -0.92
CA VAL A 48 1.11 3.46 0.43
C VAL A 48 -0.11 3.69 1.30
N PHE A 49 -0.08 3.13 2.51
CA PHE A 49 -0.95 3.51 3.62
C PHE A 49 -0.18 4.47 4.51
N GLU A 50 -0.70 5.67 4.65
CA GLU A 50 0.02 6.77 5.28
C GLU A 50 -0.84 7.54 6.29
N ASP A 51 -0.17 8.19 7.21
CA ASP A 51 -0.76 9.06 8.20
C ASP A 51 -0.06 10.42 8.12
N LEU A 52 -0.82 11.48 7.87
CA LEU A 52 -0.28 12.82 7.65
C LEU A 52 0.42 13.42 8.89
N GLN A 53 0.19 12.86 10.08
CA GLN A 53 0.87 13.26 11.31
C GLN A 53 2.05 12.32 11.65
N CYS A 54 2.23 11.20 10.93
CA CYS A 54 3.32 10.27 11.20
C CYS A 54 4.67 10.80 10.70
N PRO A 55 5.69 10.96 11.57
CA PRO A 55 7.00 11.49 11.14
C PRO A 55 7.74 10.57 10.15
N GLN A 56 7.49 9.25 10.21
CA GLN A 56 8.08 8.31 9.26
C GLN A 56 7.47 8.50 7.86
N CYS A 57 6.15 8.76 7.78
CA CYS A 57 5.50 9.07 6.50
C CYS A 57 6.10 10.35 5.89
N GLY A 58 6.28 11.40 6.69
CA GLY A 58 6.91 12.65 6.23
C GLY A 58 8.33 12.43 5.67
N ARG A 59 9.11 11.50 6.26
CA ARG A 59 10.46 11.20 5.75
C ARG A 59 10.47 10.48 4.41
N VAL A 60 9.47 9.63 4.15
CA VAL A 60 9.46 8.79 2.92
C VAL A 60 8.60 9.37 1.79
N ALA A 61 7.64 10.25 2.09
CA ALA A 61 6.73 10.79 1.09
C ALA A 61 7.45 11.47 -0.11
N PRO A 62 8.50 12.31 0.08
CA PRO A 62 9.24 12.88 -1.04
C PRO A 62 9.93 11.82 -1.91
N LEU A 63 10.42 10.73 -1.31
CA LEU A 63 11.06 9.63 -2.02
C LEU A 63 10.03 8.86 -2.88
N LEU A 64 8.83 8.62 -2.35
CA LEU A 64 7.74 7.94 -3.08
C LEU A 64 7.26 8.80 -4.26
N ASP A 65 7.06 10.10 -4.04
CA ASP A 65 6.69 11.03 -5.10
C ASP A 65 7.76 11.09 -6.21
N GLN A 66 9.04 11.21 -5.82
CA GLN A 66 10.15 11.19 -6.78
C GLN A 66 10.22 9.87 -7.55
N ALA A 67 10.06 8.73 -6.89
CA ALA A 67 10.07 7.42 -7.54
C ALA A 67 8.90 7.28 -8.53
N SER A 68 7.69 7.68 -8.14
CA SER A 68 6.51 7.70 -9.00
C SER A 68 6.77 8.50 -10.29
N ARG A 69 7.29 9.71 -10.17
CA ARG A 69 7.63 10.59 -11.31
C ARG A 69 8.74 10.00 -12.18
N THR A 70 9.81 9.49 -11.57
CA THR A 70 10.99 8.94 -12.27
C THR A 70 10.60 7.73 -13.12
N TYR A 71 9.83 6.82 -12.55
CA TYR A 71 9.40 5.60 -13.22
C TYR A 71 8.11 5.76 -14.03
N LYS A 72 7.43 6.90 -13.91
CA LYS A 72 6.11 7.19 -14.51
C LYS A 72 5.09 6.11 -14.16
N ILE A 73 5.07 5.72 -12.87
CA ILE A 73 4.12 4.76 -12.32
C ILE A 73 3.20 5.47 -11.33
N PRO A 74 1.94 5.07 -11.20
CA PRO A 74 1.03 5.65 -10.22
C PRO A 74 1.54 5.51 -8.79
N LEU A 75 1.33 6.56 -7.97
CA LEU A 75 1.36 6.50 -6.52
C LEU A 75 -0.07 6.50 -6.02
N VAL A 76 -0.49 5.39 -5.42
CA VAL A 76 -1.82 5.21 -4.81
C VAL A 76 -1.68 5.42 -3.32
N GLN A 77 -2.33 6.45 -2.80
CA GLN A 77 -2.27 6.86 -1.40
C GLN A 77 -3.58 6.51 -0.71
N HIS A 78 -3.48 5.72 0.36
CA HIS A 78 -4.57 5.38 1.27
C HIS A 78 -4.35 6.06 2.61
N ASP A 79 -5.37 6.77 3.09
CA ASP A 79 -5.32 7.46 4.37
C ASP A 79 -5.52 6.46 5.52
N PHE A 80 -4.51 6.33 6.38
CA PHE A 80 -4.55 5.44 7.54
C PHE A 80 -4.18 6.18 8.83
N PRO A 81 -5.00 7.19 9.26
CA PRO A 81 -4.74 7.97 10.45
C PRO A 81 -4.77 7.09 11.71
N LEU A 82 -3.66 7.11 12.47
CA LEU A 82 -3.48 6.33 13.67
C LEU A 82 -4.18 6.97 14.87
N PRO A 83 -4.74 6.21 15.81
CA PRO A 83 -5.52 6.75 16.93
C PRO A 83 -4.75 7.69 17.87
N MET A 84 -3.42 7.58 17.93
CA MET A 84 -2.58 8.45 18.76
C MET A 84 -2.32 9.84 18.14
N HIS A 85 -2.65 10.04 16.87
CA HIS A 85 -2.40 11.25 16.10
C HIS A 85 -3.66 12.12 16.07
N ASN A 86 -3.67 13.21 16.85
CA ASN A 86 -4.89 13.95 17.16
C ASN A 86 -5.42 14.86 16.05
N TRP A 87 -4.62 15.20 15.03
CA TRP A 87 -5.06 15.99 13.86
C TRP A 87 -5.00 15.22 12.52
N SER A 88 -4.45 14.02 12.54
CA SER A 88 -4.23 13.23 11.35
C SER A 88 -5.52 12.91 10.59
N PHE A 89 -6.60 12.52 11.30
CA PHE A 89 -7.87 12.22 10.67
C PHE A 89 -8.47 13.43 9.93
N GLY A 90 -8.49 14.61 10.58
CA GLY A 90 -8.96 15.84 9.95
C GLY A 90 -8.09 16.24 8.76
N ALA A 91 -6.76 16.08 8.86
CA ALA A 91 -5.85 16.32 7.75
C ALA A 91 -6.13 15.41 6.55
N ALA A 92 -6.39 14.13 6.79
CA ALA A 92 -6.76 13.18 5.74
C ALA A 92 -8.08 13.58 5.05
N VAL A 93 -9.10 13.98 5.82
CA VAL A 93 -10.37 14.48 5.27
C VAL A 93 -10.15 15.73 4.40
N ILE A 94 -9.32 16.67 4.87
CA ILE A 94 -8.97 17.87 4.10
C ILE A 94 -8.17 17.50 2.83
N ALA A 95 -7.25 16.54 2.90
CA ALA A 95 -6.54 16.05 1.72
C ALA A 95 -7.51 15.48 0.66
N ARG A 96 -8.55 14.75 1.09
CA ARG A 96 -9.62 14.29 0.20
C ARG A 96 -10.40 15.43 -0.46
N TYR A 97 -10.59 16.56 0.25
CA TYR A 97 -11.16 17.75 -0.38
C TYR A 97 -10.30 18.23 -1.54
N PHE A 98 -8.99 18.35 -1.38
CA PHE A 98 -8.10 18.75 -2.48
C PHE A 98 -8.06 17.70 -3.61
N ASP A 99 -8.16 16.40 -3.29
CA ASP A 99 -8.32 15.33 -4.29
C ASP A 99 -9.56 15.51 -5.18
N THR A 100 -10.63 16.19 -4.70
CA THR A 100 -11.82 16.47 -5.53
C THR A 100 -11.56 17.51 -6.61
N HIS A 101 -10.53 18.33 -6.45
CA HIS A 101 -10.11 19.29 -7.47
C HIS A 101 -9.17 18.64 -8.48
N SER A 102 -8.10 18.01 -8.01
CA SER A 102 -7.27 17.10 -8.81
C SER A 102 -6.42 16.20 -7.89
N LYS A 103 -5.99 15.05 -8.38
CA LYS A 103 -5.08 14.16 -7.64
C LYS A 103 -3.71 14.81 -7.41
N GLU A 104 -3.26 15.61 -8.34
CA GLU A 104 -2.01 16.38 -8.24
C GLU A 104 -2.09 17.35 -7.07
N LEU A 105 -3.19 18.11 -6.95
CA LEU A 105 -3.38 19.07 -5.87
C LEU A 105 -3.50 18.38 -4.51
N GLY A 106 -4.20 17.23 -4.43
CA GLY A 106 -4.27 16.43 -3.22
C GLY A 106 -2.91 15.90 -2.79
N ASN A 107 -2.06 15.44 -3.75
CA ASN A 107 -0.70 15.02 -3.46
C ASN A 107 0.19 16.20 -3.03
N GLU A 108 0.06 17.34 -3.69
CA GLU A 108 0.78 18.57 -3.32
C GLU A 108 0.45 19.01 -1.90
N PHE A 109 -0.82 18.97 -1.52
CA PHE A 109 -1.25 19.25 -0.15
C PHE A 109 -0.63 18.27 0.85
N ARG A 110 -0.66 16.95 0.58
CA ARG A 110 -0.05 15.95 1.45
C ARG A 110 1.45 16.20 1.64
N LEU A 111 2.18 16.48 0.57
CA LEU A 111 3.61 16.81 0.63
C LEU A 111 3.86 18.07 1.45
N ALA A 112 3.05 19.12 1.27
CA ALA A 112 3.15 20.35 2.04
C ALA A 112 2.89 20.11 3.55
N VAL A 113 1.89 19.28 3.89
CA VAL A 113 1.64 18.88 5.29
C VAL A 113 2.84 18.13 5.86
N PHE A 114 3.42 17.19 5.12
CA PHE A 114 4.60 16.45 5.56
C PHE A 114 5.83 17.34 5.78
N GLU A 115 6.04 18.34 4.93
CA GLU A 115 7.13 19.30 5.05
C GLU A 115 6.98 20.16 6.32
N HIS A 116 5.74 20.52 6.68
CA HIS A 116 5.43 21.41 7.79
C HIS A 116 4.91 20.70 9.05
N GLN A 117 5.04 19.37 9.15
CA GLN A 117 4.50 18.59 10.28
C GLN A 117 4.89 19.14 11.66
N SER A 118 6.13 19.61 11.82
CA SER A 118 6.63 20.12 13.09
C SER A 118 5.98 21.44 13.51
N GLU A 119 5.37 22.16 12.58
CA GLU A 119 4.68 23.45 12.83
C GLU A 119 3.19 23.21 13.14
N ILE A 120 2.63 22.08 12.72
CA ILE A 120 1.22 21.71 12.90
C ILE A 120 1.04 20.98 14.23
N VAL A 121 0.76 21.75 15.29
CA VAL A 121 0.73 21.21 16.66
C VAL A 121 -0.68 20.88 17.17
N SER A 122 -1.74 21.16 16.40
CA SER A 122 -3.12 20.95 16.81
C SER A 122 -4.07 20.84 15.60
N PRO A 123 -5.31 20.33 15.79
CA PRO A 123 -6.34 20.37 14.74
C PRO A 123 -6.63 21.77 14.21
N LEU A 124 -6.61 22.78 15.09
CA LEU A 124 -6.80 24.18 14.69
C LEU A 124 -5.65 24.69 13.83
N ALA A 125 -4.39 24.36 14.19
CA ALA A 125 -3.23 24.70 13.37
C ALA A 125 -3.27 24.01 12.02
N MET A 126 -3.75 22.76 11.96
CA MET A 126 -3.94 22.01 10.70
C MET A 126 -4.95 22.71 9.80
N HIS A 127 -6.10 23.13 10.35
CA HIS A 127 -7.12 23.84 9.58
C HIS A 127 -6.59 25.17 9.03
N ALA A 128 -5.90 25.96 9.87
CA ALA A 128 -5.28 27.22 9.44
C ALA A 128 -4.21 27.01 8.35
N PHE A 129 -3.42 25.94 8.44
CA PHE A 129 -2.47 25.56 7.40
C PHE A 129 -3.20 25.25 6.07
N ALA A 130 -4.29 24.47 6.13
CA ALA A 130 -5.07 24.13 4.96
C ALA A 130 -5.78 25.34 4.33
N GLU A 131 -6.27 26.28 5.12
CA GLU A 131 -6.83 27.55 4.62
C GLU A 131 -5.78 28.37 3.85
N LYS A 132 -4.57 28.47 4.40
CA LYS A 132 -3.45 29.14 3.74
C LYS A 132 -3.11 28.44 2.41
N PHE A 133 -2.95 27.13 2.42
CA PHE A 133 -2.68 26.33 1.21
C PHE A 133 -3.78 26.54 0.14
N ALA A 134 -5.05 26.46 0.54
CA ALA A 134 -6.17 26.71 -0.38
C ALA A 134 -6.09 28.10 -1.00
N SER A 135 -5.81 29.14 -0.19
CA SER A 135 -5.67 30.53 -0.66
C SER A 135 -4.54 30.71 -1.68
N GLU A 136 -3.39 30.07 -1.46
CA GLU A 136 -2.25 30.08 -2.40
C GLU A 136 -2.61 29.46 -3.75
N HIS A 137 -3.52 28.47 -3.75
CA HIS A 137 -4.07 27.83 -4.94
C HIS A 137 -5.36 28.49 -5.47
N LYS A 138 -5.73 29.68 -4.96
CA LYS A 138 -6.94 30.41 -5.37
C LYS A 138 -8.24 29.64 -5.13
N LEU A 139 -8.25 28.80 -4.10
CA LEU A 139 -9.40 28.04 -3.63
C LEU A 139 -9.90 28.62 -2.30
N SER A 140 -11.14 28.30 -1.98
CA SER A 140 -11.73 28.60 -0.67
C SER A 140 -11.99 27.29 0.07
N LEU A 141 -11.32 27.10 1.20
CA LEU A 141 -11.58 25.92 2.02
C LEU A 141 -12.92 26.11 2.76
N PRO A 142 -13.87 25.17 2.64
CA PRO A 142 -15.11 25.23 3.43
C PRO A 142 -14.80 25.16 4.93
N PHE A 143 -15.43 26.00 5.75
CA PHE A 143 -15.19 26.08 7.18
C PHE A 143 -15.34 24.72 7.92
N ALA A 144 -16.26 23.88 7.49
CA ALA A 144 -16.52 22.57 8.09
C ALA A 144 -16.09 21.40 7.18
N VAL A 145 -15.03 21.61 6.38
CA VAL A 145 -14.55 20.59 5.41
C VAL A 145 -14.20 19.27 6.08
N ASP A 146 -13.60 19.32 7.27
CA ASP A 146 -13.23 18.16 8.08
C ASP A 146 -14.44 17.40 8.67
N ASN A 147 -15.64 17.96 8.56
CA ASN A 147 -16.92 17.34 8.93
C ASN A 147 -17.77 16.94 7.73
N ASP A 148 -17.24 17.03 6.49
CA ASP A 148 -17.97 16.56 5.31
C ASP A 148 -18.13 15.04 5.33
N PRO A 149 -19.41 14.54 5.41
CA PRO A 149 -19.66 13.11 5.55
C PRO A 149 -19.17 12.27 4.36
N LYS A 150 -19.10 12.86 3.15
CA LYS A 150 -18.59 12.14 1.96
C LYS A 150 -17.07 11.97 2.02
N LEU A 151 -16.36 13.00 2.44
CA LEU A 151 -14.90 12.95 2.58
C LEU A 151 -14.50 12.05 3.76
N ILE A 152 -15.22 12.12 4.88
CA ILE A 152 -15.06 11.22 6.03
C ILE A 152 -15.26 9.76 5.60
N ALA A 153 -16.28 9.48 4.78
CA ALA A 153 -16.53 8.12 4.30
C ALA A 153 -15.37 7.57 3.47
N LEU A 154 -14.67 8.41 2.68
CA LEU A 154 -13.48 8.00 1.92
C LEU A 154 -12.32 7.62 2.84
N VAL A 155 -12.05 8.43 3.86
CA VAL A 155 -10.99 8.14 4.85
C VAL A 155 -11.32 6.86 5.63
N ASN A 156 -12.58 6.69 6.04
CA ASN A 156 -13.00 5.47 6.74
C ASN A 156 -12.88 4.22 5.84
N ALA A 157 -13.23 4.33 4.56
CA ALA A 157 -13.06 3.23 3.61
C ALA A 157 -11.58 2.80 3.49
N ASP A 158 -10.65 3.74 3.47
CA ASP A 158 -9.22 3.43 3.47
C ASP A 158 -8.75 2.78 4.79
N LYS A 159 -9.28 3.26 5.93
CA LYS A 159 -8.99 2.64 7.23
C LYS A 159 -9.51 1.21 7.33
N ASP A 160 -10.75 0.99 6.86
CA ASP A 160 -11.35 -0.34 6.84
C ASP A 160 -10.57 -1.28 5.91
N LEU A 161 -10.12 -0.77 4.75
CA LEU A 161 -9.27 -1.49 3.82
C LEU A 161 -7.93 -1.85 4.47
N GLY A 162 -7.23 -0.88 5.09
CA GLY A 162 -5.97 -1.12 5.78
C GLY A 162 -6.12 -2.14 6.92
N THR A 163 -7.22 -2.05 7.68
CA THR A 163 -7.54 -3.03 8.72
C THR A 163 -7.75 -4.43 8.15
N SER A 164 -8.44 -4.55 7.01
CA SER A 164 -8.65 -5.84 6.33
C SER A 164 -7.34 -6.45 5.81
N LEU A 165 -6.38 -5.61 5.48
CA LEU A 165 -5.02 -5.99 5.06
C LEU A 165 -4.05 -6.19 6.24
N HIS A 166 -4.56 -6.12 7.49
CA HIS A 166 -3.79 -6.27 8.73
C HIS A 166 -2.65 -5.24 8.87
N ILE A 167 -2.86 -4.03 8.40
CA ILE A 167 -1.91 -2.94 8.58
C ILE A 167 -1.93 -2.48 10.04
N ASP A 168 -0.77 -2.44 10.67
CA ASP A 168 -0.58 -2.08 12.08
C ASP A 168 0.35 -0.87 12.28
N HIS A 169 0.98 -0.37 11.20
CA HIS A 169 1.89 0.77 11.23
C HIS A 169 1.83 1.60 9.95
N THR A 170 2.34 2.84 10.03
CA THR A 170 2.53 3.73 8.88
C THR A 170 3.96 4.27 8.83
N PRO A 171 4.54 4.44 7.64
CA PRO A 171 3.97 4.06 6.34
C PRO A 171 4.06 2.55 6.11
N THR A 172 3.02 1.94 5.51
CA THR A 172 3.13 0.61 4.89
C THR A 172 3.13 0.80 3.38
N ILE A 173 4.16 0.28 2.70
CA ILE A 173 4.43 0.57 1.30
C ILE A 173 4.53 -0.74 0.53
N TRP A 174 3.82 -0.83 -0.61
CA TRP A 174 3.95 -1.93 -1.55
C TRP A 174 4.29 -1.44 -2.96
N ILE A 175 5.05 -2.25 -3.67
CA ILE A 175 5.14 -2.21 -5.12
C ILE A 175 4.23 -3.30 -5.64
N VAL A 176 3.26 -2.94 -6.46
CA VAL A 176 2.28 -3.86 -7.05
C VAL A 176 2.50 -3.95 -8.55
N SER A 177 2.37 -5.16 -9.12
CA SER A 177 2.65 -5.38 -10.55
C SER A 177 1.73 -6.45 -11.14
N SER A 178 1.17 -6.17 -12.30
CA SER A 178 0.44 -7.16 -13.10
C SER A 178 1.36 -7.97 -14.02
N LYS A 179 2.66 -7.65 -14.06
CA LYS A 179 3.65 -8.34 -14.91
C LYS A 179 4.26 -9.57 -14.25
N HIS A 180 4.09 -9.70 -12.93
CA HIS A 180 4.61 -10.78 -12.10
C HIS A 180 3.46 -11.52 -11.39
N PRO A 181 2.68 -12.35 -12.11
CA PRO A 181 1.52 -13.02 -11.52
C PRO A 181 1.88 -13.95 -10.37
N GLU A 182 3.11 -14.49 -10.35
CA GLU A 182 3.65 -15.33 -9.28
C GLU A 182 4.03 -14.52 -8.02
N LYS A 183 4.23 -13.22 -8.16
CA LYS A 183 4.57 -12.29 -7.07
C LYS A 183 3.96 -10.91 -7.35
N PRO A 184 2.63 -10.77 -7.29
CA PRO A 184 1.93 -9.59 -7.78
C PRO A 184 2.18 -8.34 -6.93
N PHE A 185 2.70 -8.49 -5.73
CA PHE A 185 3.07 -7.37 -4.85
C PHE A 185 4.26 -7.73 -3.96
N VAL A 186 4.97 -6.71 -3.51
CA VAL A 186 6.09 -6.81 -2.56
C VAL A 186 6.08 -5.62 -1.62
N GLU A 187 6.20 -5.90 -0.32
CA GLU A 187 6.32 -4.86 0.70
C GLU A 187 7.73 -4.26 0.70
N VAL A 188 7.82 -2.93 0.74
CA VAL A 188 9.06 -2.18 0.86
C VAL A 188 9.35 -1.94 2.34
N LYS A 189 10.13 -2.84 2.95
CA LYS A 189 10.55 -2.75 4.37
C LYS A 189 11.74 -1.82 4.56
N ASP A 190 12.61 -1.75 3.56
CA ASP A 190 13.77 -0.87 3.51
C ASP A 190 13.65 0.08 2.32
N THR A 191 13.36 1.34 2.59
CA THR A 191 13.17 2.36 1.57
C THR A 191 14.45 2.68 0.78
N SER A 192 15.64 2.33 1.28
CA SER A 192 16.90 2.46 0.53
C SER A 192 16.93 1.52 -0.69
N GLN A 193 16.12 0.45 -0.68
CA GLN A 193 15.99 -0.52 -1.76
C GLN A 193 14.86 -0.19 -2.75
N LEU A 194 14.10 0.89 -2.52
CA LEU A 194 12.89 1.21 -3.28
C LEU A 194 13.10 1.14 -4.79
N TYR A 195 14.13 1.82 -5.31
CA TYR A 195 14.41 1.87 -6.76
C TYR A 195 14.76 0.50 -7.33
N VAL A 196 15.62 -0.26 -6.64
CA VAL A 196 16.00 -1.63 -7.05
C VAL A 196 14.78 -2.55 -7.07
N MET A 197 13.90 -2.42 -6.09
CA MET A 197 12.68 -3.21 -6.01
C MET A 197 11.68 -2.82 -7.11
N ILE A 198 11.57 -1.53 -7.45
CA ILE A 198 10.74 -1.08 -8.59
C ILE A 198 11.28 -1.67 -9.90
N ASP A 199 12.60 -1.62 -10.12
CA ASP A 199 13.22 -2.20 -11.33
C ASP A 199 12.94 -3.70 -11.45
N ALA A 200 12.94 -4.42 -10.33
CA ALA A 200 12.63 -5.86 -10.30
C ALA A 200 11.13 -6.18 -10.54
N MET A 201 10.23 -5.22 -10.33
CA MET A 201 8.77 -5.40 -10.45
C MET A 201 8.19 -4.73 -11.71
N LYS A 202 9.00 -4.02 -12.49
CA LYS A 202 8.57 -3.27 -13.68
C LYS A 202 8.79 -4.09 -14.95
#